data_083bda31d06c35028ab660a4bac7a918
#
_entry.id   083bda31d06c35028ab660a4bac7a918
#
_cell.length_a   1.000
_cell.length_b   1.000
_cell.length_c   1.000
_cell.angle_alpha   90.00
_cell.angle_beta   90.00
_cell.angle_gamma   90.00
#
_symmetry.space_group_name_H-M   'P 1'
#
loop_
_entity.id
_entity.type
_entity.pdbx_description
1 polymer ?
#
loop_
_entity_poly.entity_id
_entity_poly.type
_entity_poly.pdbx_seq_one_letter_code
_entity_poly.pdbx_strand_id
1 'polypeptide(L)'
;MSKQQTFISPQDATRVRIDFLPGVELVPLAQPVPDGSIHRARLAEGTVIPVHTHPADEFVLVLSGTIETGGRRCEAGTFWATPAGVCQGPHVALTAVELLTVRLGAMGRFG
;
A
#
# COMPACT_ATOMS: atom_id res chain seq x y z
N MET A 1 -16.00 19.82 -18.89
CA MET A 1 -16.27 19.47 -17.49
C MET A 1 -15.32 20.21 -16.57
N SER A 2 -15.84 20.80 -15.55
CA SER A 2 -14.99 21.43 -14.56
C SER A 2 -14.40 20.37 -13.61
N LYS A 3 -13.11 20.49 -13.38
CA LYS A 3 -12.43 19.69 -12.35
C LYS A 3 -12.64 20.38 -11.02
N GLN A 4 -12.80 19.59 -10.00
CA GLN A 4 -12.98 20.12 -8.65
C GLN A 4 -12.18 19.30 -7.65
N GLN A 5 -11.95 19.92 -6.52
CA GLN A 5 -11.31 19.27 -5.39
C GLN A 5 -12.23 18.19 -4.83
N THR A 6 -11.66 17.05 -4.47
CA THR A 6 -12.43 15.93 -3.89
C THR A 6 -11.95 15.65 -2.46
N PHE A 7 -12.87 15.16 -1.63
CA PHE A 7 -12.62 14.87 -0.23
C PHE A 7 -13.17 13.51 0.13
N ILE A 8 -12.43 12.78 0.98
CA ILE A 8 -12.90 11.54 1.59
C ILE A 8 -12.70 11.67 3.09
N SER A 9 -13.80 11.85 3.83
CA SER A 9 -13.73 11.88 5.29
C SER A 9 -13.62 10.46 5.84
N PRO A 10 -13.11 10.28 7.07
CA PRO A 10 -13.00 8.94 7.67
C PRO A 10 -14.28 8.14 7.67
N GLN A 11 -15.42 8.76 7.90
CA GLN A 11 -16.72 8.10 7.92
C GLN A 11 -17.23 7.69 6.53
N ASP A 12 -16.69 8.30 5.46
CA ASP A 12 -17.10 8.03 4.09
C ASP A 12 -16.11 7.08 3.39
N ALA A 13 -15.03 6.70 4.07
CA ALA A 13 -13.99 5.87 3.48
C ALA A 13 -14.52 4.46 3.20
N THR A 14 -14.29 3.98 1.98
CA THR A 14 -14.58 2.61 1.58
C THR A 14 -13.43 1.72 2.01
N ARG A 15 -13.74 0.52 2.52
CA ARG A 15 -12.74 -0.48 2.91
C ARG A 15 -12.86 -1.68 2.01
N VAL A 16 -11.74 -2.12 1.47
CA VAL A 16 -11.68 -3.25 0.53
C VAL A 16 -10.73 -4.30 1.07
N ARG A 17 -11.20 -5.54 1.16
CA ARG A 17 -10.35 -6.68 1.51
C ARG A 17 -9.87 -7.35 0.25
N ILE A 18 -8.66 -7.90 0.28
CA ILE A 18 -8.07 -8.61 -0.83
C ILE A 18 -8.00 -10.09 -0.47
N ASP A 19 -8.75 -10.93 -1.18
CA ASP A 19 -8.92 -12.36 -0.84
C ASP A 19 -7.59 -13.11 -0.76
N PHE A 20 -6.66 -12.82 -1.65
CA PHE A 20 -5.37 -13.51 -1.67
C PHE A 20 -4.31 -12.89 -0.74
N LEU A 21 -4.67 -11.85 0.02
CA LEU A 21 -3.80 -11.21 1.02
C LEU A 21 -4.54 -11.11 2.35
N PRO A 22 -4.66 -12.22 3.10
CA PRO A 22 -5.31 -12.20 4.41
C PRO A 22 -4.67 -11.18 5.34
N GLY A 23 -5.48 -10.45 6.08
CA GLY A 23 -5.03 -9.42 7.01
C GLY A 23 -4.81 -8.04 6.41
N VAL A 24 -4.95 -7.91 5.08
CA VAL A 24 -4.81 -6.63 4.39
C VAL A 24 -6.18 -6.02 4.12
N GLU A 25 -6.33 -4.75 4.50
CA GLU A 25 -7.50 -3.94 4.19
C GLU A 25 -7.03 -2.67 3.51
N LEU A 26 -7.61 -2.36 2.36
CA LEU A 26 -7.30 -1.15 1.61
C LEU A 26 -8.39 -0.10 1.79
N VAL A 27 -7.97 1.15 1.88
CA VAL A 27 -8.86 2.31 1.88
C VAL A 27 -8.48 3.16 0.66
N PRO A 28 -9.19 3.00 -0.47
CA PRO A 28 -8.91 3.78 -1.68
C PRO A 28 -9.11 5.27 -1.44
N LEU A 29 -8.20 6.09 -1.95
CA LEU A 29 -8.25 7.54 -1.81
C LEU A 29 -8.34 8.27 -3.15
N ALA A 30 -7.55 7.87 -4.13
CA ALA A 30 -7.54 8.52 -5.45
C ALA A 30 -6.90 7.63 -6.50
N GLN A 31 -7.14 7.98 -7.75
CA GLN A 31 -6.48 7.39 -8.91
C GLN A 31 -5.68 8.50 -9.60
N PRO A 32 -4.37 8.61 -9.30
CA PRO A 32 -3.56 9.75 -9.78
C PRO A 32 -3.29 9.72 -11.27
N VAL A 33 -3.23 8.52 -11.85
CA VAL A 33 -3.01 8.27 -13.28
C VAL A 33 -3.81 7.02 -13.65
N PRO A 34 -4.03 6.74 -14.95
CA PRO A 34 -4.72 5.51 -15.37
C PRO A 34 -4.07 4.27 -14.71
N ASP A 35 -4.89 3.40 -14.15
CA ASP A 35 -4.50 2.17 -13.43
C ASP A 35 -3.67 2.41 -12.16
N GLY A 36 -3.39 3.65 -11.82
CA GLY A 36 -2.69 3.98 -10.58
C GLY A 36 -3.60 3.99 -9.37
N SER A 37 -2.99 4.15 -8.20
CA SER A 37 -3.74 4.15 -6.94
C SER A 37 -3.03 4.97 -5.88
N ILE A 38 -3.81 5.75 -5.14
CA ILE A 38 -3.39 6.29 -3.85
C ILE A 38 -4.36 5.68 -2.84
N HIS A 39 -3.81 4.98 -1.86
CA HIS A 39 -4.63 4.32 -0.86
C HIS A 39 -3.88 4.18 0.46
N ARG A 40 -4.65 3.98 1.54
CA ARG A 40 -4.07 3.50 2.79
C ARG A 40 -4.22 2.00 2.82
N ALA A 41 -3.20 1.32 3.32
CA ALA A 41 -3.23 -0.12 3.56
C ALA A 41 -3.13 -0.35 5.06
N ARG A 42 -4.06 -1.14 5.59
CA ARG A 42 -4.04 -1.56 6.99
C ARG A 42 -3.72 -3.03 7.04
N LEU A 43 -2.68 -3.38 7.78
CA LEU A 43 -2.22 -4.75 7.93
C LEU A 43 -2.40 -5.16 9.37
N ALA A 44 -3.10 -6.26 9.60
CA ALA A 44 -3.16 -6.87 10.93
C ALA A 44 -1.79 -7.39 11.33
N GLU A 45 -1.50 -7.40 12.63
CA GLU A 45 -0.26 -8.00 13.16
C GLU A 45 -0.10 -9.41 12.63
N GLY A 46 1.10 -9.76 12.17
CA GLY A 46 1.42 -11.06 11.61
C GLY A 46 1.11 -11.21 10.12
N THR A 47 0.49 -10.22 9.49
CA THR A 47 0.23 -10.26 8.05
C THR A 47 1.53 -10.35 7.27
N VAL A 48 1.54 -11.23 6.26
CA VAL A 48 2.67 -11.37 5.34
C VAL A 48 2.18 -11.08 3.92
N ILE A 49 2.82 -10.12 3.27
CA ILE A 49 2.65 -9.86 1.85
C ILE A 49 3.86 -10.48 1.15
N PRO A 50 3.66 -11.49 0.28
CA PRO A 50 4.77 -12.15 -0.40
C PRO A 50 5.61 -11.21 -1.26
N VAL A 51 6.81 -11.64 -1.62
CA VAL A 51 7.63 -10.94 -2.62
C VAL A 51 6.81 -10.76 -3.90
N HIS A 52 6.88 -9.57 -4.46
CA HIS A 52 6.13 -9.24 -5.67
C HIS A 52 6.81 -8.09 -6.42
N THR A 53 6.34 -7.87 -7.64
CA THR A 53 6.74 -6.74 -8.47
C THR A 53 5.51 -6.04 -8.98
N HIS A 54 5.64 -4.74 -9.26
CA HIS A 54 4.62 -3.97 -9.97
C HIS A 54 5.20 -3.48 -11.30
N PRO A 55 4.39 -3.36 -12.36
CA PRO A 55 4.85 -2.78 -13.61
C PRO A 55 5.00 -1.26 -13.57
N ALA A 56 4.82 -0.65 -12.40
CA ALA A 56 4.88 0.80 -12.20
C ALA A 56 5.61 1.12 -10.91
N ASP A 57 6.11 2.35 -10.80
CA ASP A 57 6.74 2.84 -9.58
C ASP A 57 5.75 2.88 -8.43
N GLU A 58 6.20 2.49 -7.25
CA GLU A 58 5.40 2.54 -6.03
C GLU A 58 6.16 3.24 -4.91
N PHE A 59 5.45 4.05 -4.15
CA PHE A 59 5.97 4.80 -3.02
C PHE A 59 5.14 4.49 -1.80
N VAL A 60 5.81 4.23 -0.67
CA VAL A 60 5.14 3.86 0.58
C VAL A 60 5.67 4.69 1.73
N LEU A 61 4.76 5.23 2.54
CA LEU A 61 5.07 5.88 3.79
C LEU A 61 4.42 5.10 4.93
N VAL A 62 5.20 4.68 5.91
CA VAL A 62 4.66 4.02 7.11
C VAL A 62 4.05 5.08 8.00
N LEU A 63 2.72 5.02 8.18
CA LEU A 63 1.98 5.98 9.00
C LEU A 63 1.99 5.57 10.47
N SER A 64 1.86 4.27 10.76
CA SER A 64 1.86 3.75 12.13
C SER A 64 2.30 2.29 12.14
N GLY A 65 2.78 1.86 13.30
CA GLY A 65 3.24 0.49 13.50
C GLY A 65 4.64 0.22 12.99
N THR A 66 5.02 -1.06 12.99
CA THR A 66 6.34 -1.53 12.57
C THR A 66 6.18 -2.65 11.56
N ILE A 67 6.81 -2.51 10.42
CA ILE A 67 6.78 -3.47 9.33
C ILE A 67 8.21 -3.85 8.94
N GLU A 68 8.42 -5.11 8.59
CA GLU A 68 9.67 -5.57 8.03
C GLU A 68 9.49 -5.77 6.54
N THR A 69 10.40 -5.25 5.74
CA THR A 69 10.37 -5.46 4.29
C THR A 69 11.74 -5.90 3.80
N GLY A 70 11.78 -7.07 3.16
CA GLY A 70 13.02 -7.67 2.69
C GLY A 70 14.04 -7.87 3.80
N GLY A 71 13.60 -8.15 5.03
CA GLY A 71 14.46 -8.30 6.21
C GLY A 71 14.82 -6.98 6.90
N ARG A 72 14.39 -5.84 6.37
CA ARG A 72 14.65 -4.53 6.97
C ARG A 72 13.47 -4.08 7.82
N ARG A 73 13.71 -3.74 9.08
CA ARG A 73 12.72 -3.22 10.00
C ARG A 73 12.45 -1.74 9.70
N CYS A 74 11.18 -1.40 9.50
CA CYS A 74 10.74 -0.04 9.17
C CYS A 74 9.68 0.41 10.17
N GLU A 75 9.95 1.50 10.86
CA GLU A 75 9.04 2.09 11.83
C GLU A 75 8.24 3.24 11.21
N ALA A 76 7.25 3.74 11.94
CA ALA A 76 6.46 4.89 11.52
C ALA A 76 7.36 6.05 11.09
N GLY A 77 7.03 6.67 9.96
CA GLY A 77 7.84 7.72 9.35
C GLY A 77 8.82 7.22 8.28
N THR A 78 9.05 5.92 8.18
CA THR A 78 9.90 5.37 7.14
C THR A 78 9.21 5.46 5.78
N PHE A 79 9.95 5.88 4.78
CA PHE A 79 9.51 5.93 3.40
C PHE A 79 10.37 5.01 2.55
N TRP A 80 9.76 4.31 1.60
CA TRP A 80 10.53 3.61 0.56
C TRP A 80 9.91 3.82 -0.81
N ALA A 81 10.76 3.74 -1.82
CA ALA A 81 10.37 3.80 -3.23
C ALA A 81 10.83 2.52 -3.90
N THR A 82 9.95 1.92 -4.70
CA THR A 82 10.26 0.72 -5.47
C THR A 82 10.01 1.02 -6.94
N PRO A 83 11.07 1.13 -7.74
CA PRO A 83 10.91 1.34 -9.18
C PRO A 83 10.15 0.20 -9.86
N ALA A 84 9.53 0.49 -10.99
CA ALA A 84 8.85 -0.50 -11.80
C ALA A 84 9.74 -1.71 -12.07
N GLY A 85 9.18 -2.91 -11.92
CA GLY A 85 9.89 -4.17 -12.20
C GLY A 85 10.85 -4.64 -11.12
N VAL A 86 11.07 -3.86 -10.08
CA VAL A 86 11.95 -4.24 -8.97
C VAL A 86 11.16 -5.06 -7.94
N CYS A 87 11.73 -6.19 -7.51
CA CYS A 87 11.13 -7.02 -6.47
C CYS A 87 11.12 -6.28 -5.13
N GLN A 88 10.01 -6.41 -4.40
CA GLN A 88 9.91 -5.92 -3.03
C GLN A 88 9.28 -6.97 -2.13
N GLY A 89 9.60 -6.89 -0.85
CA GLY A 89 9.08 -7.81 0.15
C GLY A 89 10.05 -8.96 0.46
N PRO A 90 9.59 -9.99 1.18
CA PRO A 90 8.24 -10.04 1.75
C PRO A 90 8.03 -8.92 2.78
N HIS A 91 6.80 -8.43 2.88
CA HIS A 91 6.44 -7.49 3.93
C HIS A 91 5.81 -8.27 5.08
N VAL A 92 6.29 -8.04 6.30
CA VAL A 92 5.75 -8.68 7.50
C VAL A 92 5.33 -7.61 8.50
N ALA A 93 4.07 -7.58 8.86
CA ALA A 93 3.57 -6.66 9.87
C ALA A 93 3.95 -7.19 11.26
N LEU A 94 4.95 -6.58 11.88
CA LEU A 94 5.41 -6.96 13.22
C LEU A 94 4.43 -6.50 14.30
N THR A 95 3.69 -5.44 14.02
CA THR A 95 2.54 -4.97 14.78
C THR A 95 1.42 -4.72 13.79
N ALA A 96 0.25 -4.27 14.24
CA ALA A 96 -0.72 -3.67 13.31
C ALA A 96 -0.05 -2.46 12.65
N VAL A 97 -0.22 -2.31 11.34
CA VAL A 97 0.47 -1.30 10.53
C VAL A 97 -0.52 -0.55 9.65
N GLU A 98 -0.29 0.73 9.49
CA GLU A 98 -0.98 1.52 8.48
C GLU A 98 0.05 2.18 7.55
N LEU A 99 -0.15 2.01 6.25
CA LEU A 99 0.70 2.54 5.20
C LEU A 99 -0.10 3.52 4.33
N LEU A 100 0.59 4.54 3.82
CA LEU A 100 0.09 5.33 2.68
C LEU A 100 0.87 4.88 1.47
N THR A 101 0.16 4.46 0.43
CA THR A 101 0.77 3.93 -0.79
C THR A 101 0.34 4.75 -1.99
N VAL A 102 1.31 5.07 -2.84
CA VAL A 102 1.09 5.69 -4.16
C VAL A 102 1.72 4.79 -5.21
N ARG A 103 0.91 4.31 -6.14
CA ARG A 103 1.39 3.50 -7.26
C ARG A 103 0.99 4.16 -8.57
N LEU A 104 1.94 4.32 -9.48
CA LEU A 104 1.76 5.09 -10.72
C LEU A 104 1.45 4.18 -11.91
N GLY A 105 0.62 3.18 -11.71
CA GLY A 105 0.17 2.28 -12.77
C GLY A 105 -0.44 1.01 -12.18
N ALA A 106 -0.59 -0.02 -13.01
CA ALA A 106 -1.24 -1.27 -12.64
C ALA A 106 -0.52 -2.01 -11.52
N MET A 107 -1.28 -2.74 -10.72
CA MET A 107 -0.74 -3.54 -9.62
C MET A 107 0.13 -4.71 -10.12
N GLY A 108 -0.20 -5.28 -11.28
CA GLY A 108 0.52 -6.44 -11.77
C GLY A 108 0.14 -7.73 -11.05
N ARG A 109 1.10 -8.63 -10.92
CA ARG A 109 0.89 -9.97 -10.36
C ARG A 109 1.71 -10.18 -9.11
N PHE A 110 1.18 -11.00 -8.21
CA PHE A 110 1.88 -11.48 -7.03
C PHE A 110 2.36 -12.93 -7.25
N GLY A 111 3.56 -13.17 -6.87
CA GLY A 111 4.16 -14.51 -6.98
C GLY A 111 5.17 -14.70 -8.05
#